data_12789c7db7972793361c6c192d636e95
#
_entry.id   12789c7db7972793361c6c192d636e95
#
_cell.length_a   1.000
_cell.length_b   1.000
_cell.length_c   1.000
_cell.angle_alpha   90.00
_cell.angle_beta   90.00
_cell.angle_gamma   90.00
#
_symmetry.space_group_name_H-M   'P 1'
#
loop_
_entity.id
_entity.type
_entity.pdbx_description
1 polymer ?
#
loop_
_entity_poly.entity_id
_entity_poly.type
_entity_poly.pdbx_seq_one_letter_code
_entity_poly.pdbx_strand_id
1 'polypeptide(L)'
;MASDRSGIDLMALFHEFKRDCKIRNLAEPTVFNYEDSFKRFYRFLGEPKTVRIGLEEAVKEYIEYMQGRDIKAPSINHYLRDLRAFLYYLMGKGYILKFKIIQLRAQEAPPDPYSLDQLRYMIPTPESDASFCVWRTWMIIYWILDTGNREATV
;
A
#
# COMPACT_ATOMS: atom_id res chain seq x y z
N MET A 1 -18.76 -27.02 -17.85
CA MET A 1 -19.92 -26.12 -17.78
C MET A 1 -19.45 -24.83 -17.13
N ALA A 2 -19.08 -23.81 -17.93
CA ALA A 2 -18.80 -22.47 -17.42
C ALA A 2 -20.17 -21.82 -17.16
N SER A 3 -20.58 -21.74 -15.91
CA SER A 3 -21.81 -21.02 -15.55
C SER A 3 -21.61 -19.57 -15.92
N ASP A 4 -22.53 -19.07 -16.72
CA ASP A 4 -22.74 -17.69 -17.06
C ASP A 4 -22.84 -16.84 -15.77
N ARG A 5 -21.69 -16.27 -15.32
CA ARG A 5 -21.61 -15.38 -14.16
C ARG A 5 -21.53 -13.92 -14.59
N SER A 6 -22.22 -13.59 -15.66
CA SER A 6 -22.48 -12.23 -16.08
C SER A 6 -23.43 -11.58 -15.07
N GLY A 7 -22.90 -10.80 -14.14
CA GLY A 7 -23.76 -10.03 -13.26
C GLY A 7 -23.34 -9.90 -11.80
N ILE A 8 -22.08 -10.21 -11.44
CA ILE A 8 -21.63 -10.09 -10.06
C ILE A 8 -21.19 -8.65 -9.78
N ASP A 9 -21.82 -8.02 -8.82
CA ASP A 9 -21.48 -6.68 -8.36
C ASP A 9 -20.11 -6.67 -7.68
N LEU A 10 -19.15 -5.98 -8.30
CA LEU A 10 -17.77 -5.89 -7.80
C LEU A 10 -17.70 -5.24 -6.41
N MET A 11 -18.60 -4.29 -6.13
CA MET A 11 -18.68 -3.64 -4.82
C MET A 11 -19.20 -4.62 -3.76
N ALA A 12 -20.21 -5.42 -4.09
CA ALA A 12 -20.73 -6.46 -3.17
C ALA A 12 -19.64 -7.49 -2.84
N LEU A 13 -18.86 -7.93 -3.84
CA LEU A 13 -17.72 -8.82 -3.63
C LEU A 13 -16.62 -8.19 -2.77
N PHE A 14 -16.38 -6.89 -2.90
CA PHE A 14 -15.44 -6.20 -2.06
C PHE A 14 -15.92 -6.11 -0.60
N HIS A 15 -17.19 -5.92 -0.37
CA HIS A 15 -17.79 -5.98 0.97
C HIS A 15 -17.64 -7.37 1.60
N GLU A 16 -17.83 -8.44 0.81
CA GLU A 16 -17.57 -9.82 1.26
C GLU A 16 -16.11 -10.01 1.65
N PHE A 17 -15.18 -9.58 0.82
CA PHE A 17 -13.74 -9.61 1.11
C PHE A 17 -13.39 -8.83 2.38
N LYS A 18 -13.94 -7.62 2.55
CA LYS A 18 -13.73 -6.81 3.75
C LYS A 18 -14.23 -7.50 5.02
N ARG A 19 -15.36 -8.22 4.92
CA ARG A 19 -15.88 -9.04 6.01
C ARG A 19 -14.93 -10.21 6.34
N ASP A 20 -14.39 -10.90 5.32
CA ASP A 20 -13.40 -11.96 5.50
C ASP A 20 -12.12 -11.43 6.19
N CYS A 21 -11.63 -10.26 5.79
CA CYS A 21 -10.50 -9.61 6.44
C CYS A 21 -10.74 -9.36 7.93
N LYS A 22 -11.94 -8.91 8.30
CA LYS A 22 -12.33 -8.71 9.71
C LYS A 22 -12.41 -10.02 10.50
N ILE A 23 -12.98 -11.07 9.92
CA ILE A 23 -13.03 -12.41 10.53
C ILE A 23 -11.62 -12.94 10.79
N ARG A 24 -10.68 -12.67 9.89
CA ARG A 24 -9.26 -13.02 10.02
C ARG A 24 -8.48 -12.10 10.95
N ASN A 25 -9.15 -11.14 11.59
CA ASN A 25 -8.54 -10.16 12.51
C ASN A 25 -7.39 -9.36 11.90
N LEU A 26 -7.52 -8.95 10.63
CA LEU A 26 -6.53 -8.07 10.02
C LEU A 26 -6.59 -6.67 10.66
N ALA A 27 -5.42 -6.04 10.83
CA ALA A 27 -5.33 -4.68 11.38
C ALA A 27 -6.13 -3.67 10.53
N GLU A 28 -6.82 -2.75 11.20
CA GLU A 28 -7.64 -1.73 10.51
C GLU A 28 -6.89 -0.93 9.44
N PRO A 29 -5.61 -0.49 9.65
CA PRO A 29 -4.85 0.19 8.61
C PRO A 29 -4.65 -0.67 7.35
N THR A 30 -4.51 -1.99 7.49
CA THR A 30 -4.38 -2.91 6.34
C THR A 30 -5.67 -2.96 5.53
N VAL A 31 -6.81 -3.07 6.22
CA VAL A 31 -8.13 -3.08 5.56
C VAL A 31 -8.42 -1.74 4.88
N PHE A 32 -8.01 -0.64 5.50
CA PHE A 32 -8.13 0.70 4.93
C PHE A 32 -7.32 0.83 3.62
N ASN A 33 -6.07 0.33 3.59
CA ASN A 33 -5.23 0.35 2.40
C ASN A 33 -5.85 -0.49 1.25
N TYR A 34 -6.41 -1.66 1.56
CA TYR A 34 -7.14 -2.46 0.58
C TYR A 34 -8.34 -1.70 0.01
N GLU A 35 -9.08 -1.01 0.87
CA GLU A 35 -10.25 -0.22 0.45
C GLU A 35 -9.85 0.97 -0.44
N ASP A 36 -8.80 1.71 -0.09
CA ASP A 36 -8.32 2.84 -0.89
C ASP A 36 -7.84 2.37 -2.28
N SER A 37 -7.04 1.31 -2.33
CA SER A 37 -6.55 0.74 -3.59
C SER A 37 -7.69 0.19 -4.45
N PHE A 38 -8.67 -0.48 -3.84
CA PHE A 38 -9.87 -0.94 -4.55
C PHE A 38 -10.69 0.24 -5.11
N LYS A 39 -10.95 1.27 -4.32
CA LYS A 39 -11.72 2.46 -4.75
C LYS A 39 -11.06 3.18 -5.92
N ARG A 40 -9.73 3.24 -5.96
CA ARG A 40 -8.97 3.82 -7.09
C ARG A 40 -9.18 3.00 -8.36
N PHE A 41 -9.04 1.68 -8.27
CA PHE A 41 -9.26 0.78 -9.38
C PHE A 41 -10.73 0.80 -9.84
N TYR A 42 -11.68 0.78 -8.92
CA TYR A 42 -13.10 0.81 -9.20
C TYR A 42 -13.53 2.09 -9.95
N ARG A 43 -13.00 3.26 -9.55
CA ARG A 43 -13.19 4.51 -10.28
C ARG A 43 -12.57 4.49 -11.67
N PHE A 44 -11.39 3.91 -11.82
CA PHE A 44 -10.77 3.73 -13.12
C PHE A 44 -11.65 2.91 -14.07
N LEU A 45 -12.32 1.89 -13.58
CA LEU A 45 -13.26 1.06 -14.35
C LEU A 45 -14.56 1.79 -14.72
N GLY A 46 -14.79 3.01 -14.23
CA GLY A 46 -16.06 3.73 -14.41
C GLY A 46 -17.19 3.22 -13.51
N GLU A 47 -16.84 2.66 -12.35
CA GLU A 47 -17.78 2.18 -11.32
C GLU A 47 -18.80 1.15 -11.84
N PRO A 48 -18.36 0.06 -12.49
CA PRO A 48 -19.26 -0.88 -13.12
C PRO A 48 -20.08 -1.63 -12.07
N LYS A 49 -21.40 -1.71 -12.28
CA LYS A 49 -22.28 -2.50 -11.42
C LYS A 49 -21.98 -4.00 -11.48
N THR A 50 -21.35 -4.48 -12.56
CA THR A 50 -21.10 -5.89 -12.79
C THR A 50 -19.72 -6.16 -13.36
N VAL A 51 -19.05 -7.22 -12.85
CA VAL A 51 -17.78 -7.69 -13.40
C VAL A 51 -18.04 -8.42 -14.71
N ARG A 52 -17.48 -7.91 -15.81
CA ARG A 52 -17.38 -8.65 -17.07
C ARG A 52 -16.03 -9.40 -17.11
N ILE A 53 -16.02 -10.48 -17.88
CA ILE A 53 -14.83 -11.26 -18.22
C ILE A 53 -13.76 -10.30 -18.75
N GLY A 54 -12.56 -10.25 -18.14
CA GLY A 54 -11.48 -9.37 -18.61
C GLY A 54 -10.74 -8.58 -17.52
N LEU A 55 -10.89 -8.92 -16.25
CA LEU A 55 -10.18 -8.21 -15.16
C LEU A 55 -8.65 -8.25 -15.30
N GLU A 56 -8.09 -9.27 -15.97
CA GLU A 56 -6.65 -9.32 -16.25
C GLU A 56 -6.24 -8.14 -17.15
N GLU A 57 -6.98 -7.92 -18.25
CA GLU A 57 -6.71 -6.83 -19.17
C GLU A 57 -6.97 -5.48 -18.50
N ALA A 58 -8.07 -5.36 -17.77
CA ALA A 58 -8.36 -4.15 -16.99
C ALA A 58 -7.26 -3.78 -15.99
N VAL A 59 -6.59 -4.77 -15.39
CA VAL A 59 -5.44 -4.51 -14.50
C VAL A 59 -4.24 -4.00 -15.29
N LYS A 60 -3.97 -4.52 -16.50
CA LYS A 60 -2.90 -4.01 -17.37
C LYS A 60 -3.17 -2.59 -17.81
N GLU A 61 -4.39 -2.30 -18.28
CA GLU A 61 -4.83 -0.94 -18.65
C GLU A 61 -4.72 0.02 -17.45
N TYR A 62 -5.04 -0.44 -16.25
CA TYR A 62 -4.90 0.36 -15.03
C TYR A 62 -3.43 0.69 -14.71
N ILE A 63 -2.52 -0.24 -14.95
CA ILE A 63 -1.07 0.00 -14.82
C ILE A 63 -0.63 1.06 -15.82
N GLU A 64 -0.99 0.92 -17.09
CA GLU A 64 -0.67 1.90 -18.13
C GLU A 64 -1.24 3.29 -17.82
N TYR A 65 -2.48 3.34 -17.34
CA TYR A 65 -3.11 4.58 -16.89
C TYR A 65 -2.33 5.27 -15.76
N MET A 66 -1.85 4.50 -14.76
CA MET A 66 -1.04 5.07 -13.69
C MET A 66 0.32 5.54 -14.17
N GLN A 67 0.96 4.80 -15.08
CA GLN A 67 2.22 5.20 -15.69
C GLN A 67 2.07 6.49 -16.52
N GLY A 68 0.98 6.63 -17.26
CA GLY A 68 0.66 7.85 -18.03
C GLY A 68 0.41 9.09 -17.16
N ARG A 69 0.22 8.93 -15.85
CA ARG A 69 0.06 10.01 -14.86
C ARG A 69 1.35 10.33 -14.09
N ASP A 70 2.48 9.86 -14.55
CA ASP A 70 3.79 10.07 -13.91
C ASP A 70 3.87 9.55 -12.46
N ILE A 71 3.07 8.50 -12.15
CA ILE A 71 3.14 7.83 -10.85
C ILE A 71 4.35 6.89 -10.86
N LYS A 72 5.22 7.03 -9.88
CA LYS A 72 6.45 6.22 -9.78
C LYS A 72 6.13 4.73 -9.57
N ALA A 73 6.97 3.86 -10.16
CA ALA A 73 6.82 2.40 -10.08
C ALA A 73 6.62 1.84 -8.65
N PRO A 74 7.31 2.32 -7.60
CA PRO A 74 7.05 1.87 -6.23
C PRO A 74 5.63 2.16 -5.75
N SER A 75 5.09 3.34 -6.10
CA SER A 75 3.72 3.73 -5.73
C SER A 75 2.69 2.87 -6.47
N ILE A 76 2.92 2.60 -7.77
CA ILE A 76 2.08 1.69 -8.55
C ILE A 76 2.11 0.29 -7.91
N ASN A 77 3.28 -0.22 -7.58
CA ASN A 77 3.44 -1.52 -6.93
C ASN A 77 2.74 -1.60 -5.57
N HIS A 78 2.70 -0.49 -4.83
CA HIS A 78 1.95 -0.41 -3.57
C HIS A 78 0.44 -0.62 -3.82
N TYR A 79 -0.15 0.13 -4.74
CA TYR A 79 -1.58 -0.03 -5.09
C TYR A 79 -1.89 -1.41 -5.65
N LEU A 80 -1.02 -1.95 -6.50
CA LEU A 80 -1.19 -3.30 -7.05
C LEU A 80 -1.07 -4.39 -6.00
N ARG A 81 -0.19 -4.23 -5.00
CA ARG A 81 -0.05 -5.18 -3.90
C ARG A 81 -1.35 -5.31 -3.11
N ASP A 82 -1.96 -4.19 -2.81
CA ASP A 82 -3.19 -4.16 -2.02
C ASP A 82 -4.40 -4.63 -2.84
N LEU A 83 -4.51 -4.19 -4.10
CA LEU A 83 -5.53 -4.67 -5.04
C LEU A 83 -5.39 -6.18 -5.30
N ARG A 84 -4.17 -6.70 -5.36
CA ARG A 84 -3.87 -8.12 -5.54
C ARG A 84 -4.47 -8.99 -4.45
N ALA A 85 -4.49 -8.52 -3.20
CA ALA A 85 -5.11 -9.26 -2.09
C ALA A 85 -6.59 -9.54 -2.37
N PHE A 86 -7.32 -8.54 -2.85
CA PHE A 86 -8.72 -8.69 -3.24
C PHE A 86 -8.91 -9.60 -4.47
N LEU A 87 -8.15 -9.37 -5.54
CA LEU A 87 -8.28 -10.16 -6.76
C LEU A 87 -7.93 -11.64 -6.54
N TYR A 88 -6.92 -11.95 -5.71
CA TYR A 88 -6.59 -13.32 -5.35
C TYR A 88 -7.66 -13.97 -4.47
N TYR A 89 -8.34 -13.22 -3.62
CA TYR A 89 -9.52 -13.68 -2.92
C TYR A 89 -10.62 -14.10 -3.92
N LEU A 90 -10.91 -13.27 -4.93
CA LEU A 90 -11.88 -13.59 -5.98
C LEU A 90 -11.49 -14.85 -6.78
N MET A 91 -10.21 -14.98 -7.11
CA MET A 91 -9.66 -16.17 -7.79
C MET A 91 -9.80 -17.43 -6.92
N GLY A 92 -9.52 -17.29 -5.61
CA GLY A 92 -9.63 -18.38 -4.63
C GLY A 92 -11.07 -18.88 -4.45
N LYS A 93 -12.03 -17.96 -4.50
CA LYS A 93 -13.48 -18.27 -4.47
C LYS A 93 -14.03 -18.75 -5.82
N GLY A 94 -13.22 -18.69 -6.89
CA GLY A 94 -13.65 -19.06 -8.23
C GLY A 94 -14.61 -18.07 -8.89
N TYR A 95 -14.68 -16.84 -8.41
CA TYR A 95 -15.47 -15.76 -9.02
C TYR A 95 -14.87 -15.29 -10.34
N ILE A 96 -13.54 -15.36 -10.48
CA ILE A 96 -12.80 -14.98 -11.68
C ILE A 96 -11.75 -16.04 -12.01
N LEU A 97 -11.29 -16.06 -13.27
CA LEU A 97 -10.20 -16.92 -13.71
C LEU A 97 -8.89 -16.52 -13.03
N LYS A 98 -8.00 -17.50 -12.82
CA LYS A 98 -6.69 -17.24 -12.24
C LYS A 98 -5.77 -16.56 -13.25
N PHE A 99 -5.18 -15.44 -12.88
CA PHE A 99 -4.13 -14.75 -13.61
C PHE A 99 -3.07 -14.20 -12.65
N LYS A 100 -1.90 -13.86 -13.20
CA LYS A 100 -0.80 -13.29 -12.41
C LYS A 100 -0.76 -11.78 -12.57
N ILE A 101 -0.79 -11.06 -11.47
CA ILE A 101 -0.64 -9.61 -11.46
C ILE A 101 0.86 -9.29 -11.45
N ILE A 102 1.31 -8.59 -12.49
CA ILE A 102 2.71 -8.21 -12.70
C ILE A 102 3.05 -7.06 -11.78
N GLN A 103 4.23 -7.12 -11.16
CA GLN A 103 4.83 -5.98 -10.47
C GLN A 103 5.82 -5.28 -11.39
N LEU A 104 5.82 -3.97 -11.37
CA LEU A 104 6.75 -3.16 -12.13
C LEU A 104 8.16 -3.27 -11.52
N ARG A 105 9.16 -3.30 -12.40
CA ARG A 105 10.55 -3.24 -11.96
C ARG A 105 10.85 -1.83 -11.44
N ALA A 106 11.00 -1.68 -10.14
CA ALA A 106 11.41 -0.43 -9.51
C ALA A 106 12.94 -0.47 -9.33
N GLN A 107 13.64 0.45 -9.97
CA GLN A 107 15.04 0.74 -9.65
C GLN A 107 15.01 1.96 -8.73
N GLU A 108 15.06 1.74 -7.43
CA GLU A 108 15.35 2.80 -6.47
C GLU A 108 16.80 2.67 -6.03
N ALA A 109 17.60 3.66 -6.31
CA ALA A 109 18.84 3.82 -5.58
C ALA A 109 18.49 4.09 -4.10
N PRO A 110 19.16 3.42 -3.15
CA PRO A 110 18.97 3.76 -1.75
C PRO A 110 19.29 5.25 -1.57
N PRO A 111 18.54 5.97 -0.72
CA PRO A 111 18.88 7.37 -0.43
C PRO A 111 20.29 7.44 0.13
N ASP A 112 21.04 8.49 -0.26
CA ASP A 112 22.36 8.73 0.29
C ASP A 112 22.26 8.90 1.81
N PRO A 113 23.01 8.15 2.61
CA PRO A 113 23.01 8.29 4.05
C PRO A 113 23.58 9.65 4.46
N TYR A 114 23.04 10.24 5.51
CA TYR A 114 23.62 11.44 6.09
C TYR A 114 25.02 11.13 6.68
N SER A 115 25.98 12.03 6.45
CA SER A 115 27.29 11.95 7.10
C SER A 115 27.15 12.28 8.60
N LEU A 116 28.10 11.82 9.42
CA LEU A 116 28.12 12.15 10.84
C LEU A 116 28.17 13.66 11.11
N ASP A 117 28.86 14.42 10.28
CA ASP A 117 28.95 15.87 10.43
C ASP A 117 27.62 16.56 10.08
N GLN A 118 26.89 16.06 9.06
CA GLN A 118 25.55 16.51 8.77
C GLN A 118 24.59 16.22 9.93
N LEU A 119 24.67 15.02 10.52
CA LEU A 119 23.85 14.66 11.67
C LEU A 119 24.16 15.54 12.89
N ARG A 120 25.44 15.80 13.19
CA ARG A 120 25.85 16.71 14.27
C ARG A 120 25.35 18.14 14.06
N TYR A 121 25.37 18.61 12.81
CA TYR A 121 24.85 19.93 12.47
C TYR A 121 23.32 20.01 12.63
N MET A 122 22.61 18.98 12.23
CA MET A 122 21.13 18.92 12.30
C MET A 122 20.62 18.73 13.73
N ILE A 123 21.39 18.04 14.58
CA ILE A 123 21.02 17.70 15.96
C ILE A 123 22.13 18.14 16.91
N PRO A 124 22.31 19.44 17.10
CA PRO A 124 23.33 19.95 18.00
C PRO A 124 23.04 19.52 19.45
N THR A 125 24.12 19.28 20.21
CA THR A 125 23.98 19.02 21.64
C THR A 125 23.34 20.22 22.35
N PRO A 126 22.31 20.01 23.18
CA PRO A 126 21.70 21.11 23.94
C PRO A 126 22.72 21.81 24.85
N GLU A 127 22.51 23.11 25.08
CA GLU A 127 23.30 23.85 26.04
C GLU A 127 23.03 23.36 27.48
N SER A 128 24.00 23.57 28.38
CA SER A 128 23.94 23.03 29.74
C SER A 128 22.74 23.53 30.57
N ASP A 129 22.21 24.71 30.24
CA ASP A 129 21.04 25.33 30.86
C ASP A 129 19.73 25.04 30.12
N ALA A 130 19.77 24.23 29.07
CA ALA A 130 18.58 23.86 28.33
C ALA A 130 17.55 23.12 29.21
N SER A 131 16.27 23.33 28.92
CA SER A 131 15.20 22.69 29.68
C SER A 131 15.23 21.17 29.59
N PHE A 132 14.67 20.51 30.60
CA PHE A 132 14.54 19.03 30.61
C PHE A 132 13.85 18.49 29.34
N CYS A 133 12.85 19.21 28.79
CA CYS A 133 12.16 18.79 27.58
C CYS A 133 13.11 18.76 26.37
N VAL A 134 14.03 19.71 26.25
CA VAL A 134 15.01 19.76 25.16
C VAL A 134 15.99 18.59 25.28
N TRP A 135 16.55 18.36 26.47
CA TRP A 135 17.44 17.23 26.72
C TRP A 135 16.77 15.88 26.45
N ARG A 136 15.53 15.71 26.94
CA ARG A 136 14.76 14.47 26.70
C ARG A 136 14.56 14.23 25.20
N THR A 137 14.12 15.26 24.45
CA THR A 137 13.90 15.14 23.00
C THR A 137 15.19 14.80 22.26
N TRP A 138 16.29 15.46 22.62
CA TRP A 138 17.61 15.19 22.07
C TRP A 138 18.05 13.75 22.32
N MET A 139 17.91 13.23 23.54
CA MET A 139 18.24 11.86 23.89
C MET A 139 17.40 10.84 23.10
N ILE A 140 16.10 11.08 22.95
CA ILE A 140 15.21 10.20 22.18
C ILE A 140 15.66 10.15 20.72
N ILE A 141 15.96 11.29 20.10
CA ILE A 141 16.44 11.34 18.71
C ILE A 141 17.75 10.56 18.55
N TYR A 142 18.71 10.77 19.44
CA TYR A 142 19.98 10.04 19.41
C TYR A 142 19.78 8.54 19.62
N TRP A 143 18.91 8.16 20.54
CA TRP A 143 18.61 6.74 20.77
C TRP A 143 17.97 6.08 19.53
N ILE A 144 17.05 6.77 18.84
CA ILE A 144 16.48 6.29 17.59
C ILE A 144 17.53 6.15 16.49
N LEU A 145 18.45 7.13 16.38
CA LEU A 145 19.54 7.09 15.39
C LEU A 145 20.52 5.95 15.66
N ASP A 146 20.89 5.73 16.93
CA ASP A 146 21.84 4.71 17.33
C ASP A 146 21.25 3.29 17.17
N THR A 147 19.98 3.11 17.53
CA THR A 147 19.34 1.80 17.51
C THR A 147 18.63 1.46 16.19
N GLY A 148 18.38 2.45 15.34
CA GLY A 148 17.59 2.28 14.11
C GLY A 148 16.13 1.91 14.36
N ASN A 149 15.63 2.06 15.59
CA ASN A 149 14.22 1.79 15.91
C ASN A 149 13.30 2.85 15.28
N ARG A 150 12.09 2.44 14.93
CA ARG A 150 11.05 3.39 14.51
C ARG A 150 10.47 4.11 15.72
N GLU A 151 10.07 5.38 15.56
CA GLU A 151 9.48 6.18 16.64
C GLU A 151 8.28 5.48 17.33
N ALA A 152 7.47 4.74 16.58
CA ALA A 152 6.32 4.01 17.10
C ALA A 152 6.69 2.82 18.02
N THR A 153 7.99 2.49 18.14
CA THR A 153 8.51 1.42 19.03
C THR A 153 9.13 1.99 20.30
N VAL A 154 9.23 3.30 20.41
CA VAL A 154 9.73 4.06 21.55
C VAL A 154 8.56 4.58 22.36
#